data_27df111259f9da762156f85b9d7189ad
#
_entry.id   27df111259f9da762156f85b9d7189ad
#
_cell.length_a   1.000
_cell.length_b   1.000
_cell.length_c   1.000
_cell.angle_alpha   90.00
_cell.angle_beta   90.00
_cell.angle_gamma   90.00
#
_symmetry.space_group_name_H-M   'P 1'
#
loop_
_entity.id
_entity.type
_entity.pdbx_description
1 polymer ?
#
loop_
_entity_poly.entity_id
_entity_poly.type
_entity_poly.pdbx_seq_one_letter_code
_entity_poly.pdbx_strand_id
1 'polypeptide(L)'
;MDERALTERLITYDTSTLEGMQEAAGFIKGWLEARDVEVTGAAHNGRPVVAATVGARSGVTVVLHGHLDVVPAPPEQFIPRVEGDRLFGRGAYDMKGGLAGMMCATRDLAEQSNVRVHFVCVSDEESEEIEQRGSDYLVQQGYTGDFAITGEPTDLHIGVQAKGVLAMRIEVRGTAAHGSTPWKGDNAVLKALDVFRQIESMPFARESSDLFDRPSINLGRILGGDVLNKVPDVCVIDVDVRYLPGQDSDDILAAIGALADAEITKVFHRAPAIVPRDNAFVGTLAEAISRVAPVEEKISVGRDGASDAISFLEAGVPAVECGPIGDGHHGPGEWVSIGSLGQYRRALVEFVTLVPEMVKSSPESARRLKAV
;
A
#
# COMPACT_ATOMS: atom_id res chain seq x y z
N MET A 1 -18.30 19.98 0.70
CA MET A 1 -16.86 19.77 0.91
C MET A 1 -16.28 19.35 -0.41
N ASP A 2 -15.20 19.96 -0.84
CA ASP A 2 -14.32 19.57 -1.91
C ASP A 2 -13.19 18.66 -1.37
N GLU A 3 -12.26 18.25 -2.23
CA GLU A 3 -11.17 17.33 -1.88
C GLU A 3 -10.29 17.89 -0.77
N ARG A 4 -9.99 19.20 -0.82
CA ARG A 4 -9.19 19.87 0.21
C ARG A 4 -9.90 19.79 1.56
N ALA A 5 -11.15 20.24 1.65
CA ALA A 5 -11.90 20.26 2.89
C ALA A 5 -12.14 18.83 3.46
N LEU A 6 -12.26 17.81 2.58
CA LEU A 6 -12.32 16.43 3.01
C LEU A 6 -10.99 15.95 3.58
N THR A 7 -9.88 16.24 2.91
CA THR A 7 -8.53 15.88 3.38
C THR A 7 -8.25 16.55 4.73
N GLU A 8 -8.52 17.87 4.87
CA GLU A 8 -8.40 18.59 6.14
C GLU A 8 -9.23 17.90 7.23
N ARG A 9 -10.46 17.48 6.93
CA ARG A 9 -11.33 16.80 7.91
C ARG A 9 -10.79 15.42 8.27
N LEU A 10 -10.36 14.61 7.29
CA LEU A 10 -9.82 13.27 7.54
C LEU A 10 -8.53 13.30 8.36
N ILE A 11 -7.68 14.31 8.16
CA ILE A 11 -6.46 14.51 8.98
C ILE A 11 -6.81 14.65 10.46
N THR A 12 -7.93 15.31 10.82
CA THR A 12 -8.28 15.54 12.24
C THR A 12 -8.61 14.27 13.02
N TYR A 13 -8.81 13.15 12.37
CA TYR A 13 -8.99 11.86 13.04
C TYR A 13 -7.64 11.18 13.25
N ASP A 14 -7.31 10.82 14.48
CA ASP A 14 -6.13 9.99 14.79
C ASP A 14 -6.41 8.53 14.43
N THR A 15 -6.29 8.22 13.15
CA THR A 15 -6.54 6.89 12.60
C THR A 15 -5.35 5.91 12.79
N SER A 16 -4.38 6.24 13.63
CA SER A 16 -3.46 5.26 14.21
C SER A 16 -4.10 4.45 15.35
N THR A 17 -5.27 4.91 15.84
CA THR A 17 -6.06 4.29 16.90
C THR A 17 -7.36 3.69 16.36
N LEU A 18 -7.85 2.62 16.99
CA LEU A 18 -9.12 2.01 16.60
C LEU A 18 -10.30 2.99 16.71
N GLU A 19 -10.33 3.81 17.76
CA GLU A 19 -11.37 4.84 17.95
C GLU A 19 -11.37 5.84 16.79
N GLY A 20 -10.21 6.40 16.44
CA GLY A 20 -10.08 7.34 15.33
C GLY A 20 -10.42 6.71 13.96
N MET A 21 -10.08 5.42 13.76
CA MET A 21 -10.51 4.67 12.57
C MET A 21 -12.03 4.55 12.49
N GLN A 22 -12.70 4.23 13.61
CA GLN A 22 -14.17 4.11 13.66
C GLN A 22 -14.86 5.46 13.40
N GLU A 23 -14.34 6.54 13.98
CA GLU A 23 -14.86 7.90 13.74
C GLU A 23 -14.69 8.33 12.29
N ALA A 24 -13.51 8.11 11.70
CA ALA A 24 -13.23 8.44 10.30
C ALA A 24 -14.10 7.60 9.34
N ALA A 25 -14.23 6.30 9.57
CA ALA A 25 -15.09 5.42 8.77
C ALA A 25 -16.58 5.85 8.86
N GLY A 26 -17.04 6.20 10.06
CA GLY A 26 -18.39 6.76 10.29
C GLY A 26 -18.61 8.07 9.52
N PHE A 27 -17.59 8.96 9.51
CA PHE A 27 -17.63 10.19 8.74
C PHE A 27 -17.67 9.91 7.22
N ILE A 28 -16.82 9.03 6.68
CA ILE A 28 -16.80 8.66 5.26
C ILE A 28 -18.17 8.12 4.84
N LYS A 29 -18.72 7.17 5.60
CA LYS A 29 -20.04 6.60 5.37
C LYS A 29 -21.12 7.71 5.34
N GLY A 30 -21.24 8.50 6.40
CA GLY A 30 -22.26 9.56 6.48
C GLY A 30 -22.09 10.63 5.40
N TRP A 31 -20.85 10.94 4.98
CA TRP A 31 -20.61 11.90 3.91
C TRP A 31 -21.10 11.40 2.55
N LEU A 32 -20.92 10.10 2.24
CA LEU A 32 -21.41 9.48 1.01
C LEU A 32 -22.94 9.31 1.05
N GLU A 33 -23.51 8.83 2.15
CA GLU A 33 -24.96 8.65 2.32
C GLU A 33 -25.73 9.98 2.19
N ALA A 34 -25.16 11.10 2.69
CA ALA A 34 -25.73 12.44 2.52
C ALA A 34 -25.76 12.93 1.04
N ARG A 35 -25.25 12.12 0.10
CA ARG A 35 -25.22 12.36 -1.35
C ARG A 35 -25.90 11.25 -2.13
N ASP A 36 -26.83 10.57 -1.47
CA ASP A 36 -27.64 9.50 -2.04
C ASP A 36 -26.80 8.30 -2.56
N VAL A 37 -25.58 8.10 -2.02
CA VAL A 37 -24.75 6.93 -2.29
C VAL A 37 -25.06 5.87 -1.23
N GLU A 38 -25.47 4.68 -1.67
CA GLU A 38 -25.67 3.54 -0.77
C GLU A 38 -24.31 3.01 -0.30
N VAL A 39 -24.12 2.94 1.02
CA VAL A 39 -22.84 2.57 1.64
C VAL A 39 -23.00 1.37 2.58
N THR A 40 -22.18 0.38 2.38
CA THR A 40 -22.00 -0.75 3.29
C THR A 40 -20.86 -0.45 4.24
N GLY A 41 -21.12 -0.49 5.55
CA GLY A 41 -20.09 -0.47 6.59
C GLY A 41 -20.04 -1.84 7.28
N ALA A 42 -18.86 -2.36 7.49
CA ALA A 42 -18.62 -3.62 8.20
C ALA A 42 -17.37 -3.49 9.10
N ALA A 43 -17.09 -4.54 9.86
CA ALA A 43 -15.83 -4.69 10.60
C ALA A 43 -15.15 -5.98 10.15
N HIS A 44 -13.86 -5.91 9.88
CA HIS A 44 -12.99 -7.06 9.63
C HIS A 44 -11.84 -7.06 10.63
N ASN A 45 -11.60 -8.16 11.32
CA ASN A 45 -10.60 -8.26 12.40
C ASN A 45 -10.70 -7.11 13.43
N GLY A 46 -11.94 -6.67 13.75
CA GLY A 46 -12.22 -5.57 14.68
C GLY A 46 -11.99 -4.17 14.12
N ARG A 47 -11.51 -4.01 12.89
CA ARG A 47 -11.27 -2.73 12.20
C ARG A 47 -12.39 -2.40 11.21
N PRO A 48 -12.76 -1.12 11.04
CA PRO A 48 -13.83 -0.74 10.13
C PRO A 48 -13.40 -0.88 8.66
N VAL A 49 -14.34 -1.31 7.82
CA VAL A 49 -14.25 -1.24 6.36
C VAL A 49 -15.49 -0.55 5.81
N VAL A 50 -15.34 0.22 4.74
CA VAL A 50 -16.44 0.96 4.10
C VAL A 50 -16.42 0.66 2.62
N ALA A 51 -17.58 0.35 2.04
CA ALA A 51 -17.71 0.12 0.62
C ALA A 51 -18.99 0.78 0.06
N ALA A 52 -18.90 1.26 -1.16
CA ALA A 52 -20.03 1.81 -1.90
C ALA A 52 -19.96 1.40 -3.37
N THR A 53 -21.12 1.40 -4.02
CA THR A 53 -21.21 1.11 -5.46
C THR A 53 -22.05 2.19 -6.13
N VAL A 54 -21.52 2.78 -7.19
CA VAL A 54 -22.21 3.80 -7.99
C VAL A 54 -22.14 3.49 -9.49
N GLY A 55 -22.93 4.20 -10.28
CA GLY A 55 -22.93 4.12 -11.73
C GLY A 55 -23.72 2.94 -12.30
N ALA A 56 -23.17 2.24 -13.28
CA ALA A 56 -23.85 1.16 -13.99
C ALA A 56 -24.20 -0.03 -13.09
N ARG A 57 -25.34 -0.68 -13.33
CA ARG A 57 -25.74 -1.91 -12.62
C ARG A 57 -24.98 -3.15 -13.09
N SER A 58 -24.43 -3.14 -14.30
CA SER A 58 -23.69 -4.24 -14.92
C SER A 58 -22.71 -3.68 -15.96
N GLY A 59 -21.76 -4.48 -16.40
CA GLY A 59 -20.75 -4.12 -17.39
C GLY A 59 -19.40 -3.92 -16.74
N VAL A 60 -18.52 -3.11 -17.36
CA VAL A 60 -17.18 -2.87 -16.86
C VAL A 60 -17.23 -2.29 -15.45
N THR A 61 -16.42 -2.84 -14.58
CA THR A 61 -16.35 -2.45 -13.18
C THR A 61 -14.94 -1.97 -12.85
N VAL A 62 -14.85 -0.76 -12.27
CA VAL A 62 -13.61 -0.17 -11.76
C VAL A 62 -13.68 -0.09 -10.24
N VAL A 63 -12.60 -0.45 -9.58
CA VAL A 63 -12.48 -0.32 -8.12
C VAL A 63 -11.59 0.86 -7.79
N LEU A 64 -12.06 1.75 -6.93
CA LEU A 64 -11.30 2.83 -6.29
C LEU A 64 -11.04 2.40 -4.84
N HIS A 65 -9.82 2.04 -4.55
CA HIS A 65 -9.40 1.49 -3.26
C HIS A 65 -8.53 2.49 -2.50
N GLY A 66 -8.70 2.56 -1.19
CA GLY A 66 -7.81 3.32 -0.31
C GLY A 66 -7.88 2.87 1.14
N HIS A 67 -6.89 3.27 1.93
CA HIS A 67 -6.88 3.07 3.37
C HIS A 67 -7.06 4.38 4.14
N LEU A 68 -7.57 4.29 5.35
CA LEU A 68 -7.79 5.44 6.23
C LEU A 68 -6.84 5.46 7.43
N ASP A 69 -6.26 4.30 7.78
CA ASP A 69 -5.30 4.19 8.86
C ASP A 69 -3.98 4.90 8.52
N VAL A 70 -3.23 5.24 9.54
CA VAL A 70 -1.93 5.92 9.42
C VAL A 70 -0.98 5.39 10.49
N VAL A 71 0.32 5.48 10.26
CA VAL A 71 1.31 5.23 11.30
C VAL A 71 1.16 6.22 12.46
N PRO A 72 1.50 5.84 13.71
CA PRO A 72 1.43 6.73 14.87
C PRO A 72 2.20 8.04 14.67
N ALA A 73 1.65 9.14 15.17
CA ALA A 73 2.27 10.45 15.08
C ALA A 73 1.96 11.30 16.32
N PRO A 74 2.76 12.36 16.62
CA PRO A 74 2.44 13.34 17.65
C PRO A 74 1.10 14.06 17.37
N PRO A 75 0.34 14.46 18.40
CA PRO A 75 -1.00 15.03 18.26
C PRO A 75 -1.09 16.26 17.33
N GLU A 76 -0.03 17.05 17.25
CA GLU A 76 0.04 18.22 16.37
C GLU A 76 -0.03 17.88 14.88
N GLN A 77 0.32 16.66 14.48
CA GLN A 77 0.23 16.23 13.09
C GLN A 77 -1.23 15.87 12.66
N PHE A 78 -2.14 15.75 13.63
CA PHE A 78 -3.58 15.63 13.36
C PHE A 78 -4.31 16.97 13.31
N ILE A 79 -3.57 18.08 13.32
CA ILE A 79 -4.07 19.45 13.12
C ILE A 79 -3.66 19.89 11.70
N PRO A 80 -4.58 19.91 10.72
CA PRO A 80 -4.24 20.26 9.35
C PRO A 80 -3.73 21.71 9.25
N ARG A 81 -2.67 21.93 8.50
CA ARG A 81 -2.04 23.23 8.32
C ARG A 81 -1.76 23.49 6.85
N VAL A 82 -2.13 24.66 6.35
CA VAL A 82 -1.96 25.02 4.95
C VAL A 82 -0.87 26.10 4.80
N GLU A 83 0.07 25.84 3.89
CA GLU A 83 1.10 26.80 3.46
C GLU A 83 1.19 26.80 1.93
N GLY A 84 0.68 27.86 1.30
CA GLY A 84 0.61 27.93 -0.16
C GLY A 84 -0.25 26.80 -0.74
N ASP A 85 0.34 25.96 -1.59
CA ASP A 85 -0.31 24.79 -2.18
C ASP A 85 -0.14 23.51 -1.33
N ARG A 86 0.50 23.59 -0.17
CA ARG A 86 0.77 22.43 0.68
C ARG A 86 -0.22 22.35 1.84
N LEU A 87 -0.86 21.21 1.98
CA LEU A 87 -1.67 20.82 3.12
C LEU A 87 -0.88 19.80 3.94
N PHE A 88 -0.47 20.20 5.12
CA PHE A 88 0.32 19.39 6.06
C PHE A 88 -0.58 18.66 7.05
N GLY A 89 -0.19 17.45 7.40
CA GLY A 89 -0.78 16.62 8.44
C GLY A 89 -0.51 15.15 8.23
N ARG A 90 -0.64 14.33 9.27
CA ARG A 90 -0.49 12.88 9.19
C ARG A 90 -1.55 12.27 8.28
N GLY A 91 -1.11 11.47 7.31
CA GLY A 91 -1.96 10.88 6.28
C GLY A 91 -2.35 11.86 5.17
N ALA A 92 -1.84 13.09 5.15
CA ALA A 92 -2.16 14.04 4.10
C ALA A 92 -1.80 13.49 2.72
N TYR A 93 -0.64 12.84 2.61
CA TYR A 93 -0.12 12.21 1.41
C TYR A 93 -0.43 10.72 1.37
N ASP A 94 -0.25 10.03 2.52
CA ASP A 94 -0.40 8.58 2.67
C ASP A 94 -1.54 8.22 3.65
N MET A 95 -2.82 7.91 3.18
CA MET A 95 -3.28 8.29 1.83
C MET A 95 -4.64 9.01 1.89
N LYS A 96 -4.91 9.78 3.00
CA LYS A 96 -6.20 10.50 3.20
C LYS A 96 -6.50 11.52 2.08
N GLY A 97 -5.45 12.10 1.47
CA GLY A 97 -5.59 12.96 0.29
C GLY A 97 -6.11 12.20 -0.93
N GLY A 98 -5.52 11.04 -1.22
CA GLY A 98 -5.99 10.12 -2.24
C GLY A 98 -7.42 9.66 -1.98
N LEU A 99 -7.71 9.26 -0.74
CA LEU A 99 -9.03 8.82 -0.30
C LEU A 99 -10.10 9.93 -0.49
N ALA A 100 -9.78 11.18 -0.13
CA ALA A 100 -10.67 12.33 -0.34
C ALA A 100 -10.94 12.58 -1.83
N GLY A 101 -9.93 12.46 -2.68
CA GLY A 101 -10.08 12.53 -4.13
C GLY A 101 -11.02 11.45 -4.67
N MET A 102 -10.86 10.20 -4.20
CA MET A 102 -11.73 9.07 -4.56
C MET A 102 -13.17 9.24 -4.08
N MET A 103 -13.38 9.73 -2.85
CA MET A 103 -14.72 10.05 -2.34
C MET A 103 -15.44 11.08 -3.25
N CYS A 104 -14.73 12.14 -3.63
CA CYS A 104 -15.27 13.15 -4.56
C CYS A 104 -15.52 12.57 -5.96
N ALA A 105 -14.62 11.74 -6.49
CA ALA A 105 -14.82 11.06 -7.76
C ALA A 105 -16.04 10.13 -7.72
N THR A 106 -16.22 9.37 -6.65
CA THR A 106 -17.38 8.48 -6.44
C THR A 106 -18.69 9.27 -6.47
N ARG A 107 -18.75 10.42 -5.78
CA ARG A 107 -19.90 11.33 -5.84
C ARG A 107 -20.17 11.81 -7.27
N ASP A 108 -19.15 12.25 -7.99
CA ASP A 108 -19.28 12.82 -9.34
C ASP A 108 -19.69 11.75 -10.37
N LEU A 109 -19.38 10.49 -10.09
CA LEU A 109 -19.72 9.33 -10.93
C LEU A 109 -21.05 8.66 -10.57
N ALA A 110 -21.75 9.13 -9.54
CA ALA A 110 -22.95 8.47 -9.03
C ALA A 110 -24.07 8.37 -10.07
N GLU A 111 -24.25 9.39 -10.92
CA GLU A 111 -25.33 9.45 -11.92
C GLU A 111 -24.95 8.89 -13.29
N GLN A 112 -23.65 8.55 -13.55
CA GLN A 112 -23.26 7.97 -14.83
C GLN A 112 -23.71 6.49 -14.91
N SER A 113 -24.01 5.99 -16.10
CA SER A 113 -24.59 4.66 -16.30
C SER A 113 -23.76 3.72 -17.18
N ASN A 114 -22.52 4.09 -17.51
CA ASN A 114 -21.70 3.35 -18.47
C ASN A 114 -20.71 2.37 -17.80
N VAL A 115 -20.24 2.69 -16.59
CA VAL A 115 -19.26 1.92 -15.83
C VAL A 115 -19.77 1.74 -14.41
N ARG A 116 -19.61 0.55 -13.84
CA ARG A 116 -19.80 0.34 -12.40
C ARG A 116 -18.55 0.79 -11.68
N VAL A 117 -18.69 1.53 -10.59
CA VAL A 117 -17.59 1.97 -9.78
C VAL A 117 -17.82 1.49 -8.34
N HIS A 118 -16.87 0.70 -7.83
CA HIS A 118 -16.78 0.37 -6.41
C HIS A 118 -15.81 1.33 -5.75
N PHE A 119 -16.25 2.00 -4.70
CA PHE A 119 -15.40 2.68 -3.75
C PHE A 119 -15.20 1.76 -2.54
N VAL A 120 -13.98 1.49 -2.15
CA VAL A 120 -13.65 0.65 -1.00
C VAL A 120 -12.58 1.33 -0.14
N CYS A 121 -12.77 1.30 1.17
CA CYS A 121 -11.88 1.90 2.13
C CYS A 121 -11.63 0.91 3.27
N VAL A 122 -10.37 0.64 3.55
CA VAL A 122 -9.89 -0.24 4.61
C VAL A 122 -9.17 0.54 5.71
N SER A 123 -8.79 -0.11 6.81
CA SER A 123 -8.15 0.52 7.96
C SER A 123 -7.07 -0.37 8.60
N ASP A 124 -6.32 -1.08 7.77
CA ASP A 124 -5.29 -2.02 8.21
C ASP A 124 -4.08 -2.14 7.26
N GLU A 125 -3.93 -1.17 6.32
CA GLU A 125 -2.80 -1.17 5.39
C GLU A 125 -1.48 -0.97 6.12
N GLU A 126 -1.41 -0.04 7.04
CA GLU A 126 -0.24 0.32 7.83
C GLU A 126 0.10 -0.69 8.95
N SER A 127 -0.66 -1.79 9.05
CA SER A 127 -0.47 -2.79 10.10
C SER A 127 0.42 -3.94 9.65
N GLU A 128 1.51 -4.19 10.39
CA GLU A 128 2.45 -5.28 10.11
C GLU A 128 1.93 -6.68 10.54
N GLU A 129 0.89 -6.75 11.38
CA GLU A 129 0.52 -8.00 12.08
C GLU A 129 -0.72 -8.71 11.50
N ILE A 130 -1.32 -8.21 10.42
CA ILE A 130 -2.57 -8.75 9.89
C ILE A 130 -2.31 -9.69 8.72
N GLU A 131 -2.54 -10.98 8.94
CA GLU A 131 -2.39 -12.02 7.90
C GLU A 131 -3.47 -11.92 6.82
N GLN A 132 -4.69 -11.51 7.18
CA GLN A 132 -5.81 -11.31 6.24
C GLN A 132 -6.28 -9.86 6.33
N ARG A 133 -6.03 -9.11 5.28
CA ARG A 133 -6.30 -7.67 5.20
C ARG A 133 -7.77 -7.37 4.90
N GLY A 134 -8.20 -6.16 5.25
CA GLY A 134 -9.53 -5.64 4.88
C GLY A 134 -9.76 -5.65 3.37
N SER A 135 -8.69 -5.44 2.58
CA SER A 135 -8.72 -5.52 1.12
C SER A 135 -9.06 -6.93 0.62
N ASP A 136 -8.46 -7.98 1.20
CA ASP A 136 -8.76 -9.37 0.89
C ASP A 136 -10.22 -9.71 1.24
N TYR A 137 -10.67 -9.23 2.42
CA TYR A 137 -12.06 -9.40 2.84
C TYR A 137 -13.04 -8.74 1.86
N LEU A 138 -12.81 -7.49 1.45
CA LEU A 138 -13.70 -6.78 0.53
C LEU A 138 -13.74 -7.45 -0.86
N VAL A 139 -12.61 -7.92 -1.36
CA VAL A 139 -12.54 -8.72 -2.59
C VAL A 139 -13.40 -9.99 -2.46
N GLN A 140 -13.32 -10.72 -1.34
CA GLN A 140 -14.15 -11.91 -1.07
C GLN A 140 -15.65 -11.57 -0.93
N GLN A 141 -16.01 -10.35 -0.51
CA GLN A 141 -17.38 -9.86 -0.48
C GLN A 141 -17.92 -9.42 -1.86
N GLY A 142 -17.09 -9.52 -2.91
CA GLY A 142 -17.49 -9.20 -4.28
C GLY A 142 -17.17 -7.75 -4.72
N TYR A 143 -16.46 -6.96 -3.89
CA TYR A 143 -15.94 -5.65 -4.30
C TYR A 143 -14.68 -5.83 -5.16
N THR A 144 -14.87 -6.37 -6.33
CA THR A 144 -13.86 -6.69 -7.34
C THR A 144 -14.29 -6.11 -8.69
N GLY A 145 -13.46 -6.19 -9.73
CA GLY A 145 -13.79 -5.60 -11.01
C GLY A 145 -12.87 -6.01 -12.15
N ASP A 146 -12.88 -5.23 -13.21
CA ASP A 146 -12.01 -5.41 -14.38
C ASP A 146 -10.68 -4.67 -14.19
N PHE A 147 -10.65 -3.67 -13.31
CA PHE A 147 -9.45 -2.89 -12.97
C PHE A 147 -9.61 -2.23 -11.60
N ALA A 148 -8.53 -2.14 -10.84
CA ALA A 148 -8.50 -1.46 -9.55
C ALA A 148 -7.42 -0.37 -9.52
N ILE A 149 -7.69 0.72 -8.80
CA ILE A 149 -6.75 1.80 -8.54
C ILE A 149 -6.68 1.98 -7.03
N THR A 150 -5.48 1.82 -6.42
CA THR A 150 -5.24 2.23 -5.04
C THR A 150 -4.70 3.66 -5.04
N GLY A 151 -5.20 4.50 -4.13
CA GLY A 151 -4.91 5.94 -4.11
C GLY A 151 -3.60 6.30 -3.40
N GLU A 152 -2.61 5.43 -3.48
CA GLU A 152 -1.30 5.54 -2.86
C GLU A 152 -0.47 6.73 -3.38
N PRO A 153 0.52 7.22 -2.59
CA PRO A 153 1.40 8.32 -2.95
C PRO A 153 2.24 8.04 -4.21
N THR A 154 1.88 8.62 -5.36
CA THR A 154 2.59 8.38 -6.63
C THR A 154 2.87 9.63 -7.46
N ASP A 155 2.56 10.82 -6.93
CA ASP A 155 2.78 12.08 -7.64
C ASP A 155 2.08 12.16 -9.01
N LEU A 156 0.85 11.61 -9.10
CA LEU A 156 0.05 11.44 -10.32
C LEU A 156 0.71 10.49 -11.35
N HIS A 157 1.70 9.71 -10.97
CA HIS A 157 2.20 8.62 -11.80
C HIS A 157 1.40 7.33 -11.56
N ILE A 158 1.61 6.34 -12.41
CA ILE A 158 0.95 5.03 -12.29
C ILE A 158 1.96 4.02 -11.78
N GLY A 159 1.78 3.53 -10.57
CA GLY A 159 2.56 2.46 -9.98
C GLY A 159 2.16 1.11 -10.56
N VAL A 160 2.86 0.66 -11.60
CA VAL A 160 2.58 -0.59 -12.31
C VAL A 160 3.29 -1.79 -11.71
N GLN A 161 4.25 -1.56 -10.84
CA GLN A 161 4.97 -2.59 -10.08
C GLN A 161 5.23 -2.11 -8.66
N ALA A 162 5.13 -3.03 -7.69
CA ALA A 162 5.58 -2.83 -6.32
C ALA A 162 6.42 -4.03 -5.88
N LYS A 163 7.39 -3.78 -4.99
CA LYS A 163 8.23 -4.85 -4.42
C LYS A 163 7.41 -5.81 -3.57
N GLY A 164 7.79 -7.08 -3.58
CA GLY A 164 7.28 -8.06 -2.63
C GLY A 164 7.89 -7.86 -1.25
N VAL A 165 7.24 -8.41 -0.23
CA VAL A 165 7.71 -8.40 1.17
C VAL A 165 8.05 -9.80 1.61
N LEU A 166 9.21 -9.95 2.20
CA LEU A 166 9.63 -11.15 2.92
C LEU A 166 10.22 -10.71 4.26
N ALA A 167 9.37 -10.60 5.27
CA ALA A 167 9.79 -10.29 6.63
C ALA A 167 9.96 -11.57 7.43
N MET A 168 11.05 -11.69 8.17
CA MET A 168 11.37 -12.92 8.88
C MET A 168 11.96 -12.65 10.25
N ARG A 169 11.64 -13.54 11.19
CA ARG A 169 12.32 -13.65 12.48
C ARG A 169 13.32 -14.76 12.44
N ILE A 170 14.58 -14.44 12.76
CA ILE A 170 15.70 -15.37 12.76
C ILE A 170 16.24 -15.49 14.19
N GLU A 171 16.27 -16.69 14.73
CA GLU A 171 16.95 -17.01 15.99
C GLU A 171 18.37 -17.46 15.70
N VAL A 172 19.32 -16.91 16.42
CA VAL A 172 20.75 -17.25 16.35
C VAL A 172 21.22 -17.72 17.71
N ARG A 173 21.84 -18.90 17.72
CA ARG A 173 22.32 -19.53 18.96
C ARG A 173 23.84 -19.36 19.09
N GLY A 174 24.25 -19.12 20.30
CA GLY A 174 25.64 -19.07 20.74
C GLY A 174 25.90 -20.00 21.94
N THR A 175 26.92 -19.65 22.72
CA THR A 175 27.29 -20.37 23.92
C THR A 175 27.59 -19.41 25.04
N ALA A 176 26.88 -19.54 26.17
CA ALA A 176 27.11 -18.71 27.34
C ALA A 176 28.46 -18.92 27.96
N ALA A 177 29.07 -17.83 28.44
CA ALA A 177 30.28 -17.84 29.24
C ALA A 177 30.31 -16.64 30.18
N HIS A 178 31.20 -16.65 31.17
CA HIS A 178 31.38 -15.47 32.01
C HIS A 178 31.96 -14.30 31.23
N GLY A 179 31.43 -13.08 31.40
CA GLY A 179 31.83 -11.89 30.63
C GLY A 179 33.33 -11.52 30.74
N SER A 180 34.03 -11.96 31.80
CA SER A 180 35.50 -11.78 31.94
C SER A 180 36.33 -12.80 31.15
N THR A 181 35.72 -13.87 30.62
CA THR A 181 36.37 -14.90 29.80
C THR A 181 35.58 -15.19 28.54
N PRO A 182 35.26 -14.14 27.70
CA PRO A 182 34.34 -14.26 26.56
C PRO A 182 34.82 -15.26 25.50
N TRP A 183 36.11 -15.53 25.43
CA TRP A 183 36.72 -16.55 24.53
C TRP A 183 36.35 -18.00 24.87
N LYS A 184 35.65 -18.24 25.99
CA LYS A 184 35.08 -19.56 26.36
C LYS A 184 33.64 -19.75 25.92
N GLY A 185 33.04 -18.69 25.40
CA GLY A 185 31.68 -18.69 24.87
C GLY A 185 31.66 -18.34 23.39
N ASP A 186 30.46 -18.26 22.85
CA ASP A 186 30.18 -17.81 21.50
C ASP A 186 29.00 -16.79 21.53
N ASN A 187 29.29 -15.56 21.18
CA ASN A 187 28.34 -14.44 21.38
C ASN A 187 27.25 -14.44 20.30
N ALA A 188 26.04 -14.82 20.66
CA ALA A 188 24.90 -14.87 19.74
C ALA A 188 24.55 -13.52 19.10
N VAL A 189 24.77 -12.39 19.80
CA VAL A 189 24.53 -11.05 19.24
C VAL A 189 25.50 -10.72 18.12
N LEU A 190 26.79 -11.05 18.28
CA LEU A 190 27.79 -10.84 17.23
C LEU A 190 27.53 -11.74 16.03
N LYS A 191 27.17 -13.01 16.28
CA LYS A 191 26.78 -13.94 15.20
C LYS A 191 25.55 -13.46 14.46
N ALA A 192 24.55 -12.92 15.13
CA ALA A 192 23.36 -12.39 14.51
C ALA A 192 23.66 -11.20 13.57
N LEU A 193 24.59 -10.33 13.97
CA LEU A 193 25.07 -9.26 13.08
C LEU A 193 25.83 -9.82 11.86
N ASP A 194 26.60 -10.90 12.04
CA ASP A 194 27.27 -11.54 10.92
C ASP A 194 26.29 -12.26 9.98
N VAL A 195 25.24 -12.88 10.50
CA VAL A 195 24.13 -13.43 9.71
C VAL A 195 23.45 -12.32 8.89
N PHE A 196 23.11 -11.20 9.51
CA PHE A 196 22.51 -10.07 8.81
C PHE A 196 23.40 -9.55 7.67
N ARG A 197 24.70 -9.36 7.91
CA ARG A 197 25.65 -8.93 6.87
C ARG A 197 25.80 -9.94 5.73
N GLN A 198 25.71 -11.24 6.03
CA GLN A 198 25.68 -12.26 4.99
C GLN A 198 24.42 -12.11 4.11
N ILE A 199 23.25 -11.88 4.71
CA ILE A 199 21.99 -11.62 3.97
C ILE A 199 22.15 -10.40 3.05
N GLU A 200 22.68 -9.27 3.55
CA GLU A 200 22.92 -8.05 2.74
C GLU A 200 23.90 -8.29 1.57
N SER A 201 24.76 -9.29 1.67
CA SER A 201 25.78 -9.60 0.65
C SER A 201 25.34 -10.67 -0.36
N MET A 202 24.18 -11.28 -0.19
CA MET A 202 23.66 -12.33 -1.08
C MET A 202 23.47 -11.82 -2.51
N PRO A 203 23.51 -12.70 -3.53
CA PRO A 203 23.36 -12.30 -4.93
C PRO A 203 22.07 -11.51 -5.19
N PHE A 204 20.94 -11.96 -4.65
CA PHE A 204 19.64 -11.29 -4.84
C PHE A 204 19.65 -9.82 -4.40
N ALA A 205 20.42 -9.46 -3.38
CA ALA A 205 20.51 -8.10 -2.83
C ALA A 205 21.16 -7.08 -3.80
N ARG A 206 21.77 -7.56 -4.89
CA ARG A 206 22.50 -6.74 -5.89
C ARG A 206 21.82 -6.69 -7.25
N GLU A 207 20.71 -7.37 -7.39
CA GLU A 207 19.95 -7.35 -8.64
C GLU A 207 19.24 -6.02 -8.81
N SER A 208 18.95 -5.68 -10.07
CA SER A 208 18.18 -4.49 -10.46
C SER A 208 17.19 -4.84 -11.57
N SER A 209 16.23 -3.99 -11.79
CA SER A 209 15.29 -4.07 -12.91
C SER A 209 15.08 -2.69 -13.53
N ASP A 210 14.28 -2.60 -14.59
CA ASP A 210 13.99 -1.32 -15.26
C ASP A 210 13.37 -0.26 -14.36
N LEU A 211 12.65 -0.69 -13.29
CA LEU A 211 11.94 0.22 -12.37
C LEU A 211 12.55 0.28 -10.98
N PHE A 212 13.50 -0.59 -10.66
CA PHE A 212 14.08 -0.68 -9.32
C PHE A 212 15.60 -0.81 -9.37
N ASP A 213 16.28 0.03 -8.61
CA ASP A 213 17.74 -0.02 -8.50
C ASP A 213 18.23 -1.30 -7.81
N ARG A 214 17.50 -1.75 -6.77
CA ARG A 214 17.85 -2.94 -5.98
C ARG A 214 16.73 -3.33 -5.00
N PRO A 215 16.75 -4.55 -4.44
CA PRO A 215 16.02 -4.91 -3.23
C PRO A 215 16.44 -4.03 -2.04
N SER A 216 15.58 -3.92 -1.03
CA SER A 216 15.97 -3.35 0.25
C SER A 216 15.98 -4.43 1.33
N ILE A 217 16.96 -4.34 2.24
CA ILE A 217 17.14 -5.26 3.36
C ILE A 217 17.32 -4.41 4.61
N ASN A 218 16.44 -4.58 5.58
CA ASN A 218 16.45 -3.80 6.80
C ASN A 218 16.54 -4.71 8.03
N LEU A 219 17.44 -4.41 8.95
CA LEU A 219 17.44 -4.99 10.30
C LEU A 219 16.47 -4.17 11.16
N GLY A 220 15.22 -4.64 11.23
CA GLY A 220 14.16 -3.94 11.95
C GLY A 220 14.29 -4.02 13.47
N ARG A 221 14.80 -5.15 13.97
CA ARG A 221 14.95 -5.39 15.41
C ARG A 221 16.11 -6.34 15.70
N ILE A 222 16.77 -6.14 16.83
CA ILE A 222 17.75 -7.08 17.40
C ILE A 222 17.54 -7.18 18.91
N LEU A 223 17.38 -8.40 19.42
CA LEU A 223 17.14 -8.69 20.83
C LEU A 223 18.06 -9.82 21.29
N GLY A 224 18.96 -9.53 22.21
CA GLY A 224 19.86 -10.53 22.77
C GLY A 224 20.61 -10.06 24.00
N GLY A 225 20.95 -11.00 24.88
CA GLY A 225 21.60 -10.72 26.17
C GLY A 225 20.62 -10.38 27.28
N ASP A 226 20.90 -10.87 28.48
CA ASP A 226 20.09 -10.72 29.69
C ASP A 226 20.83 -9.98 30.82
N VAL A 227 22.15 -10.17 30.93
CA VAL A 227 22.99 -9.51 31.95
C VAL A 227 24.37 -9.14 31.39
N LEU A 228 24.97 -8.07 31.90
CA LEU A 228 26.21 -7.51 31.38
C LEU A 228 27.43 -8.45 31.51
N ASN A 229 27.48 -9.30 32.53
CA ASN A 229 28.60 -10.15 32.83
C ASN A 229 28.49 -11.60 32.31
N LYS A 230 27.60 -11.83 31.32
CA LYS A 230 27.42 -13.10 30.62
C LYS A 230 27.51 -12.88 29.10
N VAL A 231 28.17 -13.78 28.40
CA VAL A 231 28.16 -13.85 26.93
C VAL A 231 26.76 -14.29 26.51
N PRO A 232 26.04 -13.52 25.64
CA PRO A 232 24.72 -13.91 25.15
C PRO A 232 24.75 -15.23 24.38
N ASP A 233 23.85 -16.14 24.74
CA ASP A 233 23.70 -17.47 24.13
C ASP A 233 22.52 -17.59 23.16
N VAL A 234 21.64 -16.57 23.14
CA VAL A 234 20.56 -16.46 22.16
C VAL A 234 20.43 -15.00 21.71
N CYS A 235 20.22 -14.80 20.41
CA CYS A 235 19.83 -13.52 19.83
C CYS A 235 18.72 -13.74 18.79
N VAL A 236 17.75 -12.86 18.77
CA VAL A 236 16.66 -12.84 17.77
C VAL A 236 16.78 -11.56 16.96
N ILE A 237 16.74 -11.68 15.64
CA ILE A 237 16.66 -10.55 14.73
C ILE A 237 15.38 -10.63 13.89
N ASP A 238 14.76 -9.47 13.67
CA ASP A 238 13.68 -9.31 12.70
C ASP A 238 14.24 -8.57 11.47
N VAL A 239 14.15 -9.24 10.31
CA VAL A 239 14.71 -8.74 9.04
C VAL A 239 13.55 -8.54 8.06
N ASP A 240 13.47 -7.36 7.45
CA ASP A 240 12.54 -7.02 6.39
C ASP A 240 13.30 -6.96 5.06
N VAL A 241 12.90 -7.81 4.11
CA VAL A 241 13.40 -7.86 2.75
C VAL A 241 12.30 -7.42 1.80
N ARG A 242 12.55 -6.33 1.03
CA ARG A 242 11.69 -5.93 -0.08
C ARG A 242 12.34 -6.41 -1.37
N TYR A 243 11.81 -7.48 -1.95
CA TYR A 243 12.39 -8.15 -3.11
C TYR A 243 11.76 -7.68 -4.43
N LEU A 244 12.51 -7.82 -5.53
CA LEU A 244 12.07 -7.33 -6.84
C LEU A 244 11.00 -8.24 -7.45
N PRO A 245 10.11 -7.71 -8.31
CA PRO A 245 9.06 -8.48 -8.98
C PRO A 245 9.55 -9.68 -9.82
N GLY A 246 10.82 -9.70 -10.23
CA GLY A 246 11.41 -10.82 -10.96
C GLY A 246 12.11 -11.86 -10.10
N GLN A 247 12.17 -11.67 -8.79
CA GLN A 247 12.84 -12.58 -7.86
C GLN A 247 11.86 -13.58 -7.24
N ASP A 248 12.35 -14.78 -6.95
CA ASP A 248 11.59 -15.82 -6.27
C ASP A 248 11.82 -15.73 -4.75
N SER A 249 10.76 -15.52 -3.99
CA SER A 249 10.82 -15.41 -2.52
C SER A 249 11.22 -16.73 -1.85
N ASP A 250 10.86 -17.87 -2.44
CA ASP A 250 11.21 -19.19 -1.89
C ASP A 250 12.70 -19.45 -2.06
N ASP A 251 13.30 -19.04 -3.19
CA ASP A 251 14.76 -19.11 -3.40
C ASP A 251 15.50 -18.20 -2.41
N ILE A 252 15.00 -16.98 -2.15
CA ILE A 252 15.58 -16.06 -1.16
C ILE A 252 15.49 -16.67 0.24
N LEU A 253 14.33 -17.20 0.62
CA LEU A 253 14.10 -17.82 1.92
C LEU A 253 15.00 -19.06 2.11
N ALA A 254 15.12 -19.91 1.08
CA ALA A 254 15.98 -21.07 1.10
C ALA A 254 17.46 -20.69 1.24
N ALA A 255 17.90 -19.65 0.53
CA ALA A 255 19.29 -19.17 0.63
C ALA A 255 19.61 -18.63 2.04
N ILE A 256 18.69 -17.89 2.67
CA ILE A 256 18.86 -17.39 4.05
C ILE A 256 18.82 -18.55 5.05
N GLY A 257 17.89 -19.49 4.89
CA GLY A 257 17.78 -20.67 5.75
C GLY A 257 18.97 -21.64 5.67
N ALA A 258 19.79 -21.53 4.61
CA ALA A 258 21.01 -22.31 4.46
C ALA A 258 22.21 -21.73 5.24
N LEU A 259 22.10 -20.53 5.83
CA LEU A 259 23.13 -19.96 6.69
C LEU A 259 23.27 -20.78 7.97
N ALA A 260 24.52 -21.12 8.34
CA ALA A 260 24.82 -22.10 9.39
C ALA A 260 24.24 -21.74 10.78
N ASP A 261 24.08 -20.45 11.04
CA ASP A 261 23.65 -19.94 12.35
C ASP A 261 22.23 -19.33 12.33
N ALA A 262 21.48 -19.46 11.21
CA ALA A 262 20.17 -18.86 11.05
C ALA A 262 19.05 -19.91 11.21
N GLU A 263 18.25 -19.79 12.27
CA GLU A 263 16.99 -20.55 12.42
C GLU A 263 15.81 -19.62 12.19
N ILE A 264 15.12 -19.74 11.03
CA ILE A 264 13.98 -18.93 10.70
C ILE A 264 12.75 -19.46 11.47
N THR A 265 12.21 -18.67 12.39
CA THR A 265 11.13 -19.07 13.29
C THR A 265 9.78 -18.49 12.93
N LYS A 266 9.74 -17.40 12.14
CA LYS A 266 8.51 -16.78 11.62
C LYS A 266 8.79 -16.15 10.27
N VAL A 267 7.87 -16.28 9.33
CA VAL A 267 7.91 -15.63 8.02
C VAL A 267 6.58 -14.94 7.78
N PHE A 268 6.64 -13.71 7.29
CA PHE A 268 5.52 -13.00 6.67
C PHE A 268 5.89 -12.76 5.21
N HIS A 269 4.99 -13.08 4.29
CA HIS A 269 5.22 -12.97 2.87
C HIS A 269 4.05 -12.25 2.17
N ARG A 270 4.39 -11.32 1.29
CA ARG A 270 3.49 -10.71 0.31
C ARG A 270 4.13 -10.77 -1.07
N ALA A 271 3.40 -11.22 -2.06
CA ALA A 271 3.87 -11.22 -3.45
C ALA A 271 4.09 -9.80 -3.98
N PRO A 272 4.95 -9.60 -4.98
CA PRO A 272 5.09 -8.31 -5.66
C PRO A 272 3.86 -8.02 -6.52
N ALA A 273 3.50 -6.75 -6.65
CA ALA A 273 2.48 -6.33 -7.60
C ALA A 273 3.11 -6.13 -8.99
N ILE A 274 2.46 -6.66 -10.03
CA ILE A 274 2.92 -6.52 -11.42
C ILE A 274 1.71 -6.36 -12.34
N VAL A 275 1.66 -5.22 -13.06
CA VAL A 275 0.71 -5.00 -14.16
C VAL A 275 1.51 -4.62 -15.40
N PRO A 276 1.27 -5.28 -16.55
CA PRO A 276 1.94 -4.91 -17.80
C PRO A 276 1.66 -3.45 -18.20
N ARG A 277 2.69 -2.74 -18.64
CA ARG A 277 2.57 -1.33 -19.08
C ARG A 277 1.65 -1.14 -20.29
N ASP A 278 1.51 -2.16 -21.12
CA ASP A 278 0.63 -2.21 -22.29
C ASP A 278 -0.80 -2.65 -21.95
N ASN A 279 -1.13 -2.81 -20.67
CA ASN A 279 -2.50 -3.05 -20.24
C ASN A 279 -3.39 -1.86 -20.69
N ALA A 280 -4.53 -2.16 -21.32
CA ALA A 280 -5.40 -1.14 -21.90
C ALA A 280 -5.95 -0.15 -20.86
N PHE A 281 -6.23 -0.60 -19.63
CA PHE A 281 -6.66 0.28 -18.55
C PHE A 281 -5.53 1.21 -18.09
N VAL A 282 -4.28 0.71 -18.02
CA VAL A 282 -3.10 1.53 -17.70
C VAL A 282 -2.94 2.63 -18.74
N GLY A 283 -3.04 2.30 -20.04
CA GLY A 283 -2.99 3.28 -21.12
C GLY A 283 -4.11 4.32 -21.03
N THR A 284 -5.32 3.89 -20.71
CA THR A 284 -6.49 4.79 -20.54
C THR A 284 -6.33 5.71 -19.32
N LEU A 285 -5.80 5.20 -18.20
CA LEU A 285 -5.51 6.00 -17.01
C LEU A 285 -4.40 7.02 -17.31
N ALA A 286 -3.37 6.63 -18.05
CA ALA A 286 -2.31 7.52 -18.51
C ALA A 286 -2.85 8.68 -19.38
N GLU A 287 -3.76 8.37 -20.30
CA GLU A 287 -4.43 9.38 -21.11
C GLU A 287 -5.27 10.34 -20.24
N ALA A 288 -6.05 9.79 -19.29
CA ALA A 288 -6.88 10.59 -18.37
C ALA A 288 -6.02 11.56 -17.54
N ILE A 289 -4.90 11.09 -16.99
CA ILE A 289 -3.96 11.94 -16.24
C ILE A 289 -3.41 13.05 -17.13
N SER A 290 -2.98 12.72 -18.34
CA SER A 290 -2.39 13.68 -19.27
C SER A 290 -3.36 14.79 -19.70
N ARG A 291 -4.68 14.52 -19.68
CA ARG A 291 -5.72 15.52 -19.97
C ARG A 291 -5.91 16.56 -18.87
N VAL A 292 -5.58 16.21 -17.62
CA VAL A 292 -5.88 17.03 -16.43
C VAL A 292 -4.66 17.60 -15.73
N ALA A 293 -3.49 17.02 -15.97
CA ALA A 293 -2.23 17.43 -15.34
C ALA A 293 -1.07 17.34 -16.34
N PRO A 294 -0.13 18.33 -16.35
CA PRO A 294 1.09 18.26 -17.14
C PRO A 294 2.11 17.33 -16.46
N VAL A 295 1.91 16.00 -16.54
CA VAL A 295 2.86 15.02 -16.06
C VAL A 295 3.85 14.70 -17.18
N GLU A 296 5.11 15.13 -17.01
CA GLU A 296 6.19 14.85 -17.96
C GLU A 296 6.89 13.52 -17.61
N GLU A 297 7.16 12.72 -18.62
CA GLU A 297 8.11 11.61 -18.78
C GLU A 297 7.87 10.27 -18.06
N LYS A 298 7.24 10.12 -16.89
CA LYS A 298 7.14 8.80 -16.24
C LYS A 298 5.72 8.51 -15.71
N ILE A 299 4.83 8.15 -16.61
CA ILE A 299 3.49 7.70 -16.21
C ILE A 299 3.56 6.37 -15.44
N SER A 300 4.54 5.50 -15.78
CA SER A 300 4.71 4.21 -15.10
C SER A 300 5.93 4.22 -14.19
N VAL A 301 5.73 3.91 -12.92
CA VAL A 301 6.78 3.86 -11.89
C VAL A 301 6.76 2.54 -11.14
N GLY A 302 7.88 2.20 -10.50
CA GLY A 302 7.98 1.15 -9.50
C GLY A 302 7.82 1.72 -8.09
N ARG A 303 7.14 0.99 -7.21
CA ARG A 303 6.95 1.36 -5.80
C ARG A 303 7.82 0.49 -4.89
N ASP A 304 8.63 1.11 -4.05
CA ASP A 304 9.52 0.39 -3.12
C ASP A 304 8.75 -0.25 -1.96
N GLY A 305 7.57 0.26 -1.62
CA GLY A 305 6.66 -0.28 -0.61
C GLY A 305 5.87 -1.50 -1.10
N ALA A 306 5.26 -2.22 -0.17
CA ALA A 306 4.20 -3.17 -0.49
C ALA A 306 2.94 -2.41 -0.92
N SER A 307 2.04 -3.10 -1.61
CA SER A 307 0.81 -2.51 -2.12
C SER A 307 -0.40 -3.39 -1.80
N ASP A 308 -1.49 -2.79 -1.38
CA ASP A 308 -2.79 -3.46 -1.27
C ASP A 308 -3.37 -3.85 -2.64
N ALA A 309 -2.78 -3.35 -3.75
CA ALA A 309 -3.08 -3.82 -5.10
C ALA A 309 -2.93 -5.33 -5.25
N ILE A 310 -2.08 -5.98 -4.42
CA ILE A 310 -1.88 -7.44 -4.45
C ILE A 310 -3.17 -8.22 -4.16
N SER A 311 -4.05 -7.73 -3.29
CA SER A 311 -5.32 -8.39 -2.97
C SER A 311 -6.22 -8.51 -4.21
N PHE A 312 -6.19 -7.51 -5.08
CA PHE A 312 -6.92 -7.53 -6.36
C PHE A 312 -6.20 -8.39 -7.40
N LEU A 313 -4.88 -8.30 -7.48
CA LEU A 313 -4.07 -9.10 -8.41
C LEU A 313 -4.20 -10.59 -8.15
N GLU A 314 -4.21 -11.02 -6.89
CA GLU A 314 -4.46 -12.42 -6.49
C GLU A 314 -5.86 -12.89 -6.86
N ALA A 315 -6.83 -11.99 -6.92
CA ALA A 315 -8.18 -12.26 -7.44
C ALA A 315 -8.27 -12.18 -8.98
N GLY A 316 -7.15 -11.97 -9.68
CA GLY A 316 -7.10 -11.89 -11.14
C GLY A 316 -7.51 -10.53 -11.71
N VAL A 317 -7.61 -9.49 -10.88
CA VAL A 317 -7.95 -8.11 -11.27
C VAL A 317 -6.67 -7.30 -11.39
N PRO A 318 -6.32 -6.75 -12.58
CA PRO A 318 -5.21 -5.81 -12.70
C PRO A 318 -5.42 -4.61 -11.79
N ALA A 319 -4.43 -4.31 -10.95
CA ALA A 319 -4.50 -3.25 -9.95
C ALA A 319 -3.22 -2.42 -9.94
N VAL A 320 -3.35 -1.10 -9.94
CA VAL A 320 -2.24 -0.15 -9.94
C VAL A 320 -2.37 0.85 -8.81
N GLU A 321 -1.26 1.47 -8.45
CA GLU A 321 -1.26 2.63 -7.56
C GLU A 321 -1.31 3.92 -8.36
N CYS A 322 -2.14 4.87 -7.92
CA CYS A 322 -2.18 6.21 -8.48
C CYS A 322 -2.81 7.16 -7.45
N GLY A 323 -2.09 8.22 -7.09
CA GLY A 323 -2.56 9.20 -6.12
C GLY A 323 -1.94 10.59 -6.31
N PRO A 324 -2.30 11.55 -5.46
CA PRO A 324 -1.89 12.95 -5.60
C PRO A 324 -0.39 13.17 -5.36
N ILE A 325 0.05 14.42 -5.56
CA ILE A 325 1.44 14.85 -5.35
C ILE A 325 1.64 15.25 -3.90
N GLY A 326 2.75 14.82 -3.31
CA GLY A 326 3.12 15.19 -1.95
C GLY A 326 4.52 14.72 -1.59
N ASP A 327 4.81 14.72 -0.28
CA ASP A 327 6.10 14.23 0.22
C ASP A 327 6.04 14.02 1.75
N GLY A 328 7.06 13.36 2.29
CA GLY A 328 7.29 13.23 3.72
C GLY A 328 6.37 12.25 4.44
N HIS A 329 5.76 11.30 3.72
CA HIS A 329 4.95 10.24 4.35
C HIS A 329 5.74 9.52 5.46
N HIS A 330 5.03 9.09 6.52
CA HIS A 330 5.57 8.57 7.77
C HIS A 330 6.46 9.55 8.57
N GLY A 331 6.82 10.70 8.00
CA GLY A 331 7.66 11.72 8.61
C GLY A 331 6.88 12.84 9.34
N PRO A 332 7.58 13.73 10.05
CA PRO A 332 6.94 14.84 10.78
C PRO A 332 6.48 15.99 9.88
N GLY A 333 6.91 16.02 8.63
CA GLY A 333 6.62 17.08 7.66
C GLY A 333 5.76 16.62 6.49
N GLU A 334 4.94 15.61 6.67
CA GLU A 334 4.07 15.06 5.63
C GLU A 334 3.09 16.11 5.09
N TRP A 335 2.99 16.20 3.75
CA TRP A 335 2.10 17.14 3.07
C TRP A 335 1.61 16.61 1.72
N VAL A 336 0.46 17.12 1.27
CA VAL A 336 -0.10 16.88 -0.06
C VAL A 336 -0.32 18.22 -0.79
N SER A 337 -0.13 18.26 -2.12
CA SER A 337 -0.46 19.42 -2.96
C SER A 337 -1.97 19.56 -3.10
N ILE A 338 -2.51 20.72 -2.68
CA ILE A 338 -3.93 21.04 -2.79
C ILE A 338 -4.38 21.03 -4.26
N GLY A 339 -3.57 21.57 -5.15
CA GLY A 339 -3.84 21.58 -6.60
C GLY A 339 -3.93 20.18 -7.17
N SER A 340 -3.05 19.27 -6.72
CA SER A 340 -3.02 17.89 -7.18
C SER A 340 -4.21 17.05 -6.72
N LEU A 341 -4.80 17.35 -5.57
CA LEU A 341 -6.03 16.68 -5.11
C LEU A 341 -7.15 16.82 -6.15
N GLY A 342 -7.38 18.05 -6.64
CA GLY A 342 -8.36 18.30 -7.68
C GLY A 342 -7.97 17.72 -9.05
N GLN A 343 -6.69 17.68 -9.39
CA GLN A 343 -6.20 16.99 -10.60
C GLN A 343 -6.46 15.49 -10.51
N TYR A 344 -6.14 14.86 -9.39
CA TYR A 344 -6.35 13.45 -9.13
C TYR A 344 -7.83 13.06 -9.26
N ARG A 345 -8.75 13.78 -8.57
CA ARG A 345 -10.19 13.55 -8.75
C ARG A 345 -10.61 13.60 -10.21
N ARG A 346 -10.22 14.67 -10.94
CA ARG A 346 -10.57 14.81 -12.36
C ARG A 346 -9.99 13.70 -13.21
N ALA A 347 -8.77 13.22 -12.91
CA ALA A 347 -8.17 12.09 -13.60
C ALA A 347 -8.99 10.81 -13.42
N LEU A 348 -9.47 10.53 -12.20
CA LEU A 348 -10.32 9.37 -11.95
C LEU A 348 -11.67 9.45 -12.69
N VAL A 349 -12.30 10.61 -12.70
CA VAL A 349 -13.58 10.84 -13.44
C VAL A 349 -13.36 10.72 -14.95
N GLU A 350 -12.30 11.32 -15.47
CA GLU A 350 -11.95 11.24 -16.90
C GLU A 350 -11.62 9.79 -17.30
N PHE A 351 -10.87 9.06 -16.48
CA PHE A 351 -10.57 7.66 -16.69
C PHE A 351 -11.84 6.82 -16.84
N VAL A 352 -12.79 6.92 -15.89
CA VAL A 352 -14.05 6.18 -15.95
C VAL A 352 -14.86 6.58 -17.19
N THR A 353 -14.79 7.84 -17.62
CA THR A 353 -15.45 8.34 -18.84
C THR A 353 -14.86 7.74 -20.12
N LEU A 354 -13.56 7.50 -20.16
CA LEU A 354 -12.84 6.92 -21.31
C LEU A 354 -12.97 5.39 -21.42
N VAL A 355 -13.16 4.68 -20.30
CA VAL A 355 -13.22 3.21 -20.27
C VAL A 355 -14.20 2.61 -21.29
N PRO A 356 -15.43 3.10 -21.52
CA PRO A 356 -16.34 2.51 -22.49
C PRO A 356 -15.83 2.56 -23.94
N GLU A 357 -15.05 3.58 -24.31
CA GLU A 357 -14.47 3.72 -25.65
C GLU A 357 -13.29 2.76 -25.80
N MET A 358 -12.46 2.66 -24.79
CA MET A 358 -11.34 1.69 -24.74
C MET A 358 -11.85 0.25 -24.92
N VAL A 359 -12.90 -0.15 -24.20
CA VAL A 359 -13.49 -1.49 -24.31
C VAL A 359 -14.04 -1.78 -25.70
N LYS A 360 -14.64 -0.80 -26.38
CA LYS A 360 -15.14 -0.95 -27.76
C LYS A 360 -14.00 -1.11 -28.76
N SER A 361 -12.86 -0.47 -28.54
CA SER A 361 -11.70 -0.49 -29.43
C SER A 361 -10.79 -1.71 -29.24
N SER A 362 -10.89 -2.43 -28.13
CA SER A 362 -10.09 -3.61 -27.78
C SER A 362 -10.91 -4.91 -27.86
N PRO A 363 -10.79 -5.70 -28.95
CA PRO A 363 -11.58 -6.94 -29.12
C PRO A 363 -11.32 -8.02 -28.07
N GLU A 364 -10.16 -8.00 -27.43
CA GLU A 364 -9.74 -8.96 -26.41
C GLU A 364 -10.42 -8.67 -25.06
N SER A 365 -10.53 -7.39 -24.70
CA SER A 365 -11.29 -6.92 -23.52
C SER A 365 -12.79 -7.23 -23.66
N ALA A 366 -13.33 -7.12 -24.88
CA ALA A 366 -14.72 -7.44 -25.18
C ALA A 366 -15.04 -8.95 -25.09
N ARG A 367 -14.04 -9.84 -25.24
CA ARG A 367 -14.22 -11.30 -25.12
C ARG A 367 -14.24 -11.77 -23.67
N ARG A 368 -13.47 -11.18 -22.78
CA ARG A 368 -13.49 -11.50 -21.33
C ARG A 368 -14.81 -11.07 -20.67
N LEU A 369 -15.36 -9.93 -21.07
CA LEU A 369 -16.65 -9.42 -20.57
C LEU A 369 -17.87 -10.27 -21.01
N LYS A 370 -17.75 -11.12 -22.03
CA LYS A 370 -18.81 -12.03 -22.51
C LYS A 370 -18.74 -13.44 -21.93
N ALA A 371 -17.71 -13.74 -21.14
CA ALA A 371 -17.47 -15.07 -20.58
C ALA A 371 -17.84 -15.18 -19.08
N VAL A 372 -18.48 -14.14 -18.51
CA VAL A 372 -19.04 -14.12 -17.13
C VAL A 372 -20.57 -14.09 -17.22
#